data_35d04667b8f1763a774f7c3e5dd87f4f
#
_entry.id   35d04667b8f1763a774f7c3e5dd87f4f
#
_cell.length_a   1.000
_cell.length_b   1.000
_cell.length_c   1.000
_cell.angle_alpha   90.00
_cell.angle_beta   90.00
_cell.angle_gamma   90.00
#
_symmetry.space_group_name_H-M   'P 1'
#
loop_
_entity.id
_entity.type
_entity.pdbx_description
1 polymer ?
#
loop_
_entity_poly.entity_id
_entity_poly.type
_entity_poly.pdbx_seq_one_letter_code
_entity_poly.pdbx_strand_id
1 'polypeptide(L)'
;MTTTTRADCPTCKTQQQVNKDGTIRKHTPAGNAIPCPGSGVPVGTARIPRRSTAGFYKCHVTGQLLRSVTTILNQGSPKEALIHWAGRLVAETAMEHLPQLVRASRHPDTAKEMTDWLKRAHTRKKEERGDLGTTVHALIEAKVLDTPVPDAIANDPELRPYVANFEQFVADWQITFTASEMVVADYEHKFAGTLDYLLRSPLLAAELGCPADMEIPGDTKTGGELDSRTYDGNVHGVYPEAGVQMSAYRKAKYGWLRDGTRVEMPPRHEVGVVLHLRPEGYRLYPVRCGDDVFEAFTFIRRVAEFQTGPAKNIVGQALTLKRSQAREVA
;
A
#
# COMPACT_ATOMS: atom_id res chain seq x y z
N MET A 1 -10.05 43.45 -23.80
CA MET A 1 -8.87 42.63 -24.12
C MET A 1 -8.90 41.41 -23.20
N THR A 2 -9.22 40.24 -23.72
CA THR A 2 -9.23 38.99 -22.95
C THR A 2 -7.80 38.57 -22.72
N THR A 3 -7.29 38.73 -21.52
CA THR A 3 -5.99 38.19 -21.10
C THR A 3 -6.02 36.68 -21.21
N THR A 4 -5.32 36.12 -22.19
CA THR A 4 -5.18 34.68 -22.37
C THR A 4 -4.23 34.15 -21.25
N THR A 5 -4.76 33.45 -20.30
CA THR A 5 -3.95 32.84 -19.22
C THR A 5 -3.01 31.80 -19.82
N ARG A 6 -1.72 31.86 -19.46
CA ARG A 6 -0.72 30.88 -19.86
C ARG A 6 -0.20 30.15 -18.63
N ALA A 7 0.18 28.87 -18.80
CA ALA A 7 0.80 28.07 -17.77
C ALA A 7 1.78 27.08 -18.36
N ASP A 8 2.73 26.62 -17.57
CA ASP A 8 3.68 25.61 -18.00
C ASP A 8 3.00 24.24 -18.13
N CYS A 9 3.23 23.60 -19.29
CA CYS A 9 2.75 22.25 -19.49
C CYS A 9 3.44 21.29 -18.50
N PRO A 10 2.70 20.46 -17.74
CA PRO A 10 3.30 19.57 -16.76
C PRO A 10 4.23 18.53 -17.39
N THR A 11 4.06 18.22 -18.68
CA THR A 11 4.84 17.22 -19.39
C THR A 11 6.06 17.78 -20.11
N CYS A 12 5.88 18.76 -21.01
CA CYS A 12 6.98 19.30 -21.80
C CYS A 12 7.61 20.57 -21.23
N LYS A 13 7.10 21.07 -20.10
CA LYS A 13 7.58 22.27 -19.40
C LYS A 13 7.55 23.58 -20.21
N THR A 14 6.94 23.57 -21.40
CA THR A 14 6.80 24.79 -22.22
C THR A 14 5.53 25.55 -21.87
N GLN A 15 5.57 26.87 -21.96
CA GLN A 15 4.42 27.72 -21.69
C GLN A 15 3.33 27.55 -22.77
N GLN A 16 2.15 27.12 -22.32
CA GLN A 16 0.99 26.85 -23.18
C GLN A 16 -0.22 27.73 -22.77
N GLN A 17 -1.13 27.93 -23.69
CA GLN A 17 -2.41 28.57 -23.41
C GLN A 17 -3.28 27.68 -22.55
N VAL A 18 -4.06 28.27 -21.65
CA VAL A 18 -5.03 27.56 -20.79
C VAL A 18 -6.42 27.75 -21.41
N ASN A 19 -7.15 26.65 -21.57
CA ASN A 19 -8.54 26.63 -22.00
C ASN A 19 -9.47 27.26 -20.95
N LYS A 20 -10.70 27.59 -21.31
CA LYS A 20 -11.70 28.15 -20.38
C LYS A 20 -12.07 27.22 -19.24
N ASP A 21 -11.91 25.90 -19.43
CA ASP A 21 -12.12 24.86 -18.43
C ASP A 21 -10.89 24.62 -17.48
N GLY A 22 -9.87 25.47 -17.61
CA GLY A 22 -8.65 25.37 -16.79
C GLY A 22 -7.65 24.33 -17.27
N THR A 23 -7.82 23.71 -18.44
CA THR A 23 -6.91 22.72 -18.98
C THR A 23 -5.85 23.33 -19.91
N ILE A 24 -4.68 22.67 -20.04
CA ILE A 24 -3.66 23.05 -21.03
C ILE A 24 -4.19 22.82 -22.43
N ARG A 25 -4.09 23.84 -23.28
CA ARG A 25 -4.49 23.73 -24.66
C ARG A 25 -3.69 22.65 -25.40
N LYS A 26 -4.34 21.93 -26.34
CA LYS A 26 -3.69 20.95 -27.20
C LYS A 26 -2.48 21.57 -27.92
N HIS A 27 -1.33 20.93 -27.78
CA HIS A 27 -0.06 21.41 -28.39
C HIS A 27 0.83 20.20 -28.71
N THR A 28 1.78 20.46 -29.60
CA THR A 28 2.81 19.50 -30.02
C THR A 28 4.17 20.12 -29.72
N PRO A 29 5.05 19.47 -28.93
CA PRO A 29 6.40 19.99 -28.70
C PRO A 29 7.18 20.10 -30.00
N ALA A 30 8.06 21.09 -30.09
CA ALA A 30 8.92 21.28 -31.26
C ALA A 30 9.75 19.98 -31.56
N GLY A 31 9.71 19.55 -32.80
CA GLY A 31 10.42 18.33 -33.24
C GLY A 31 9.64 17.02 -33.09
N ASN A 32 8.43 17.03 -32.51
CA ASN A 32 7.59 15.85 -32.40
C ASN A 32 6.40 15.88 -33.35
N ALA A 33 6.02 14.71 -33.89
CA ALA A 33 4.82 14.55 -34.72
C ALA A 33 3.55 14.25 -33.91
N ILE A 34 3.69 13.96 -32.62
CA ILE A 34 2.59 13.49 -31.75
C ILE A 34 2.23 14.61 -30.76
N PRO A 35 0.92 14.84 -30.48
CA PRO A 35 0.49 15.80 -29.48
C PRO A 35 1.10 15.48 -28.10
N CYS A 36 1.48 16.54 -27.37
CA CYS A 36 2.03 16.42 -26.02
C CYS A 36 1.01 15.73 -25.09
N PRO A 37 1.42 14.73 -24.31
CA PRO A 37 0.55 14.11 -23.30
C PRO A 37 0.01 15.07 -22.24
N GLY A 38 0.65 16.24 -22.07
CA GLY A 38 0.16 17.32 -21.20
C GLY A 38 -0.98 18.16 -21.81
N SER A 39 -1.38 17.89 -23.06
CA SER A 39 -2.54 18.54 -23.69
C SER A 39 -3.85 18.08 -23.02
N GLY A 40 -4.72 19.02 -22.67
CA GLY A 40 -5.98 18.71 -21.97
C GLY A 40 -5.81 18.45 -20.46
N VAL A 41 -4.59 18.53 -19.92
CA VAL A 41 -4.35 18.40 -18.48
C VAL A 41 -4.68 19.72 -17.79
N PRO A 42 -5.44 19.71 -16.67
CA PRO A 42 -5.74 20.92 -15.91
C PRO A 42 -4.49 21.62 -15.38
N VAL A 43 -4.45 22.94 -15.44
CA VAL A 43 -3.34 23.75 -14.93
C VAL A 43 -3.21 23.59 -13.42
N GLY A 44 -1.99 23.41 -12.94
CA GLY A 44 -1.71 23.25 -11.50
C GLY A 44 -2.09 21.88 -10.92
N THR A 45 -2.38 20.88 -11.77
CA THR A 45 -2.77 19.53 -11.37
C THR A 45 -1.71 18.45 -11.66
N ALA A 46 -0.43 18.79 -11.66
CA ALA A 46 0.61 17.82 -11.41
C ALA A 46 0.41 17.33 -9.96
N ARG A 47 -0.58 16.48 -9.72
CA ARG A 47 -0.89 15.97 -8.39
C ARG A 47 -0.56 14.49 -8.35
N ILE A 48 0.28 14.12 -7.41
CA ILE A 48 0.47 12.72 -7.06
C ILE A 48 -0.89 12.14 -6.67
N PRO A 49 -1.36 11.05 -7.30
CA PRO A 49 -2.62 10.43 -6.93
C PRO A 49 -2.62 10.03 -5.46
N ARG A 50 -3.68 10.36 -4.74
CA ARG A 50 -3.84 9.98 -3.34
C ARG A 50 -4.79 8.81 -3.21
N ARG A 51 -4.47 7.91 -2.29
CA ARG A 51 -5.34 6.79 -1.92
C ARG A 51 -6.57 7.33 -1.18
N SER A 52 -7.75 7.00 -1.67
CA SER A 52 -9.01 7.29 -0.97
C SER A 52 -9.24 6.32 0.20
N THR A 53 -10.15 6.66 1.12
CA THR A 53 -10.59 5.77 2.20
C THR A 53 -11.21 4.47 1.68
N ALA A 54 -11.81 4.49 0.49
CA ALA A 54 -12.35 3.32 -0.20
C ALA A 54 -11.26 2.45 -0.88
N GLY A 55 -9.99 2.83 -0.78
CA GLY A 55 -8.87 2.03 -1.30
C GLY A 55 -8.62 2.19 -2.80
N PHE A 56 -8.89 3.35 -3.37
CA PHE A 56 -8.64 3.66 -4.78
C PHE A 56 -7.74 4.88 -4.93
N TYR A 57 -6.94 4.86 -6.00
CA TYR A 57 -6.21 6.02 -6.51
C TYR A 57 -6.93 6.54 -7.76
N LYS A 58 -7.18 7.84 -7.85
CA LYS A 58 -7.73 8.48 -9.04
C LYS A 58 -6.60 9.08 -9.86
N CYS A 59 -6.40 8.58 -11.06
CA CYS A 59 -5.46 9.18 -11.99
C CYS A 59 -6.02 10.51 -12.51
N HIS A 60 -5.29 11.61 -12.29
CA HIS A 60 -5.71 12.93 -12.74
C HIS A 60 -5.58 13.11 -14.25
N VAL A 61 -4.72 12.32 -14.91
CA VAL A 61 -4.50 12.41 -16.37
C VAL A 61 -5.58 11.67 -17.14
N THR A 62 -5.94 10.46 -16.70
CA THR A 62 -6.90 9.61 -17.42
C THR A 62 -8.29 9.58 -16.79
N GLY A 63 -8.44 10.10 -15.57
CA GLY A 63 -9.68 9.99 -14.78
C GLY A 63 -9.94 8.58 -14.23
N GLN A 64 -9.11 7.59 -14.58
CA GLN A 64 -9.30 6.19 -14.23
C GLN A 64 -9.12 5.97 -12.72
N LEU A 65 -10.00 5.15 -12.14
CA LEU A 65 -9.88 4.66 -10.77
C LEU A 65 -9.05 3.37 -10.78
N LEU A 66 -7.96 3.38 -10.03
CA LEU A 66 -7.06 2.24 -9.86
C LEU A 66 -7.19 1.74 -8.44
N ARG A 67 -7.45 0.44 -8.27
CA ARG A 67 -7.58 -0.15 -6.93
C ARG A 67 -6.21 -0.26 -6.28
N SER A 68 -6.13 0.05 -4.98
CA SER A 68 -4.87 -0.06 -4.24
C SER A 68 -4.44 -1.52 -4.12
N VAL A 69 -3.14 -1.79 -4.30
CA VAL A 69 -2.54 -3.12 -4.15
C VAL A 69 -2.90 -3.73 -2.80
N THR A 70 -2.74 -2.98 -1.70
CA THR A 70 -3.08 -3.46 -0.36
C THR A 70 -4.58 -3.77 -0.19
N THR A 71 -5.46 -3.01 -0.85
CA THR A 71 -6.91 -3.29 -0.86
C THR A 71 -7.22 -4.58 -1.65
N ILE A 72 -6.55 -4.79 -2.78
CA ILE A 72 -6.67 -6.02 -3.57
C ILE A 72 -6.27 -7.24 -2.73
N LEU A 73 -5.10 -7.18 -2.10
CA LEU A 73 -4.60 -8.28 -1.27
C LEU A 73 -5.54 -8.58 -0.09
N ASN A 74 -5.98 -7.56 0.63
CA ASN A 74 -6.90 -7.75 1.76
C ASN A 74 -8.25 -8.34 1.36
N GLN A 75 -8.73 -8.07 0.15
CA GLN A 75 -10.03 -8.55 -0.34
C GLN A 75 -9.94 -9.89 -1.07
N GLY A 76 -8.82 -10.17 -1.74
CA GLY A 76 -8.66 -11.36 -2.54
C GLY A 76 -7.88 -12.51 -1.88
N SER A 77 -7.15 -12.22 -0.80
CA SER A 77 -6.36 -13.20 -0.04
C SER A 77 -6.52 -12.95 1.46
N PRO A 78 -7.59 -13.46 2.07
CA PRO A 78 -7.82 -13.34 3.51
C PRO A 78 -6.68 -13.97 4.31
N LYS A 79 -6.28 -13.33 5.40
CA LYS A 79 -5.19 -13.78 6.26
C LYS A 79 -5.74 -14.64 7.40
N GLU A 80 -5.68 -15.95 7.30
CA GLU A 80 -6.10 -16.87 8.37
C GLU A 80 -5.36 -16.60 9.68
N ALA A 81 -4.06 -16.30 9.62
CA ALA A 81 -3.25 -15.95 10.78
C ALA A 81 -3.83 -14.77 11.60
N LEU A 82 -4.48 -13.80 10.95
CA LEU A 82 -5.13 -12.69 11.64
C LEU A 82 -6.38 -13.11 12.40
N ILE A 83 -7.10 -14.14 11.94
CA ILE A 83 -8.28 -14.67 12.62
C ILE A 83 -7.85 -15.32 13.93
N HIS A 84 -6.83 -16.17 13.89
CA HIS A 84 -6.26 -16.81 15.08
C HIS A 84 -5.67 -15.80 16.06
N TRP A 85 -4.92 -14.81 15.54
CA TRP A 85 -4.37 -13.73 16.35
C TRP A 85 -5.48 -12.90 17.03
N ALA A 86 -6.54 -12.53 16.30
CA ALA A 86 -7.66 -11.78 16.84
C ALA A 86 -8.40 -12.56 17.95
N GLY A 87 -8.64 -13.86 17.73
CA GLY A 87 -9.26 -14.73 18.73
C GLY A 87 -8.43 -14.83 20.01
N ARG A 88 -7.11 -15.05 19.88
CA ARG A 88 -6.18 -15.09 20.99
C ARG A 88 -6.18 -13.78 21.77
N LEU A 89 -6.08 -12.63 21.08
CA LEU A 89 -6.01 -11.32 21.71
C LEU A 89 -7.29 -11.00 22.49
N VAL A 90 -8.46 -11.38 21.96
CA VAL A 90 -9.73 -11.24 22.68
C VAL A 90 -9.74 -12.08 23.96
N ALA A 91 -9.25 -13.31 23.90
CA ALA A 91 -9.16 -14.18 25.07
C ALA A 91 -8.17 -13.64 26.13
N GLU A 92 -6.98 -13.21 25.72
CA GLU A 92 -5.99 -12.56 26.60
C GLU A 92 -6.57 -11.31 27.26
N THR A 93 -7.20 -10.41 26.49
CA THR A 93 -7.86 -9.22 27.01
C THR A 93 -8.99 -9.55 27.99
N ALA A 94 -9.73 -10.62 27.73
CA ALA A 94 -10.79 -11.07 28.65
C ALA A 94 -10.22 -11.55 29.97
N MET A 95 -9.11 -12.29 29.98
CA MET A 95 -8.44 -12.74 31.19
C MET A 95 -7.87 -11.57 32.01
N GLU A 96 -7.25 -10.59 31.35
CA GLU A 96 -6.70 -9.39 31.99
C GLU A 96 -7.81 -8.55 32.69
N HIS A 97 -9.03 -8.56 32.13
CA HIS A 97 -10.17 -7.74 32.60
C HIS A 97 -11.28 -8.58 33.24
N LEU A 98 -10.98 -9.80 33.71
CA LEU A 98 -11.97 -10.74 34.23
C LEU A 98 -12.88 -10.14 35.36
N PRO A 99 -12.36 -9.37 36.36
CA PRO A 99 -13.20 -8.79 37.36
C PRO A 99 -14.22 -7.79 36.82
N GLN A 100 -13.87 -7.03 35.78
CA GLN A 100 -14.76 -6.10 35.10
C GLN A 100 -15.83 -6.84 34.30
N LEU A 101 -15.47 -7.92 33.61
CA LEU A 101 -16.39 -8.78 32.86
C LEU A 101 -17.44 -9.42 33.79
N VAL A 102 -17.01 -9.96 34.94
CA VAL A 102 -17.92 -10.55 35.93
C VAL A 102 -18.91 -9.51 36.47
N ARG A 103 -18.46 -8.28 36.72
CA ARG A 103 -19.35 -7.19 37.13
C ARG A 103 -20.34 -6.80 36.03
N ALA A 104 -19.85 -6.61 34.79
CA ALA A 104 -20.67 -6.22 33.66
C ALA A 104 -21.70 -7.27 33.28
N SER A 105 -21.41 -8.57 33.45
CA SER A 105 -22.32 -9.67 33.11
C SER A 105 -23.63 -9.69 33.94
N ARG A 106 -23.68 -8.93 35.05
CA ARG A 106 -24.86 -8.89 35.92
C ARG A 106 -26.02 -8.07 35.38
N HIS A 107 -25.78 -7.19 34.39
CA HIS A 107 -26.79 -6.35 33.77
C HIS A 107 -26.67 -6.41 32.24
N PRO A 108 -27.79 -6.60 31.51
CA PRO A 108 -27.78 -6.80 30.06
C PRO A 108 -27.06 -5.68 29.29
N ASP A 109 -27.28 -4.42 29.64
CA ASP A 109 -26.71 -3.27 28.95
C ASP A 109 -25.20 -3.22 29.11
N THR A 110 -24.68 -3.35 30.34
CA THR A 110 -23.25 -3.38 30.62
C THR A 110 -22.57 -4.63 30.04
N ALA A 111 -23.25 -5.77 29.97
CA ALA A 111 -22.79 -6.98 29.33
C ALA A 111 -22.59 -6.77 27.80
N LYS A 112 -23.56 -6.08 27.17
CA LYS A 112 -23.46 -5.74 25.74
C LYS A 112 -22.30 -4.79 25.47
N GLU A 113 -22.18 -3.70 26.23
CA GLU A 113 -21.07 -2.74 26.08
C GLU A 113 -19.71 -3.41 26.24
N MET A 114 -19.54 -4.26 27.25
CA MET A 114 -18.31 -4.98 27.51
C MET A 114 -18.02 -5.99 26.39
N THR A 115 -19.05 -6.67 25.87
CA THR A 115 -18.90 -7.58 24.72
C THR A 115 -18.43 -6.82 23.49
N ASP A 116 -19.00 -5.66 23.19
CA ASP A 116 -18.61 -4.83 22.04
C ASP A 116 -17.20 -4.24 22.23
N TRP A 117 -16.81 -3.92 23.45
CA TRP A 117 -15.45 -3.51 23.78
C TRP A 117 -14.45 -4.65 23.55
N LEU A 118 -14.73 -5.87 23.99
CA LEU A 118 -13.88 -7.05 23.77
C LEU A 118 -13.73 -7.38 22.28
N LYS A 119 -14.82 -7.39 21.53
CA LYS A 119 -14.79 -7.62 20.08
C LYS A 119 -13.81 -6.70 19.35
N ARG A 120 -13.61 -5.48 19.85
CA ARG A 120 -12.71 -4.47 19.27
C ARG A 120 -11.27 -4.54 19.80
N ALA A 121 -10.92 -5.47 20.67
CA ALA A 121 -9.59 -5.58 21.23
C ALA A 121 -8.50 -5.67 20.11
N HIS A 122 -8.73 -6.53 19.12
CA HIS A 122 -7.83 -6.68 17.99
C HIS A 122 -7.77 -5.43 17.10
N THR A 123 -8.85 -4.67 16.96
CA THR A 123 -8.86 -3.43 16.19
C THR A 123 -8.01 -2.36 16.87
N ARG A 124 -8.19 -2.16 18.18
CA ARG A 124 -7.38 -1.21 18.97
C ARG A 124 -5.89 -1.54 18.88
N LYS A 125 -5.51 -2.82 19.05
CA LYS A 125 -4.10 -3.23 18.95
C LYS A 125 -3.53 -3.08 17.55
N LYS A 126 -4.35 -3.29 16.52
CA LYS A 126 -3.97 -3.05 15.12
C LYS A 126 -3.76 -1.57 14.83
N GLU A 127 -4.64 -0.70 15.34
CA GLU A 127 -4.53 0.76 15.19
C GLU A 127 -3.25 1.26 15.87
N GLU A 128 -3.03 0.92 17.14
CA GLU A 128 -1.80 1.26 17.88
C GLU A 128 -0.51 0.87 17.12
N ARG A 129 -0.45 -0.37 16.61
CA ARG A 129 0.70 -0.83 15.81
C ARG A 129 0.79 -0.16 14.45
N GLY A 130 -0.35 0.16 13.85
CA GLY A 130 -0.43 0.86 12.57
C GLY A 130 0.08 2.30 12.68
N ASP A 131 -0.24 2.98 13.77
CA ASP A 131 0.22 4.34 14.02
C ASP A 131 1.74 4.39 14.22
N LEU A 132 2.31 3.46 15.01
CA LEU A 132 3.74 3.31 15.16
C LEU A 132 4.44 3.02 13.81
N GLY A 133 3.91 2.06 13.05
CA GLY A 133 4.43 1.73 11.72
C GLY A 133 4.41 2.93 10.77
N THR A 134 3.31 3.67 10.74
CA THR A 134 3.18 4.88 9.91
C THR A 134 4.20 5.94 10.32
N THR A 135 4.42 6.13 11.63
CA THR A 135 5.40 7.10 12.13
C THR A 135 6.82 6.68 11.75
N VAL A 136 7.18 5.40 11.90
CA VAL A 136 8.48 4.88 11.48
C VAL A 136 8.71 5.05 9.98
N HIS A 137 7.72 4.76 9.13
CA HIS A 137 7.80 4.99 7.68
C HIS A 137 8.03 6.47 7.36
N ALA A 138 7.31 7.39 8.02
CA ALA A 138 7.51 8.83 7.82
C ALA A 138 8.91 9.29 8.24
N LEU A 139 9.47 8.71 9.30
CA LEU A 139 10.85 8.97 9.73
C LEU A 139 11.88 8.47 8.71
N ILE A 140 11.69 7.25 8.21
CA ILE A 140 12.52 6.66 7.15
C ILE A 140 12.47 7.54 5.91
N GLU A 141 11.28 7.93 5.47
CA GLU A 141 11.10 8.83 4.33
C GLU A 141 11.84 10.15 4.51
N ALA A 142 11.73 10.78 5.69
CA ALA A 142 12.43 12.03 6.00
C ALA A 142 13.95 11.85 5.94
N LYS A 143 14.48 10.73 6.46
CA LYS A 143 15.91 10.39 6.38
C LYS A 143 16.38 10.16 4.94
N VAL A 144 15.61 9.41 4.15
CA VAL A 144 15.93 9.13 2.73
C VAL A 144 15.94 10.41 1.90
N LEU A 145 15.09 11.37 2.22
CA LEU A 145 14.94 12.64 1.49
C LEU A 145 15.76 13.79 2.06
N ASP A 146 16.51 13.54 3.14
CA ASP A 146 17.25 14.59 3.88
C ASP A 146 16.35 15.78 4.25
N THR A 147 15.12 15.49 4.71
CA THR A 147 14.17 16.50 5.14
C THR A 147 14.11 16.58 6.67
N PRO A 148 13.83 17.77 7.24
CA PRO A 148 13.70 17.93 8.68
C PRO A 148 12.60 17.03 9.26
N VAL A 149 12.92 16.34 10.34
CA VAL A 149 11.95 15.62 11.17
C VAL A 149 11.51 16.53 12.30
N PRO A 150 10.21 16.63 12.63
CA PRO A 150 9.75 17.41 13.78
C PRO A 150 10.45 16.96 15.08
N ASP A 151 10.92 17.90 15.89
CA ASP A 151 11.69 17.61 17.11
C ASP A 151 10.98 16.66 18.08
N ALA A 152 9.66 16.76 18.20
CA ALA A 152 8.85 15.88 19.02
C ALA A 152 8.99 14.41 18.62
N ILE A 153 9.12 14.14 17.32
CA ILE A 153 9.28 12.78 16.77
C ILE A 153 10.75 12.36 16.79
N ALA A 154 11.67 13.27 16.42
CA ALA A 154 13.11 13.00 16.39
C ALA A 154 13.67 12.66 17.77
N ASN A 155 13.07 13.22 18.84
CA ASN A 155 13.49 13.02 20.22
C ASN A 155 12.69 11.95 20.97
N ASP A 156 11.72 11.31 20.33
CA ASP A 156 10.93 10.25 20.94
C ASP A 156 11.82 9.04 21.27
N PRO A 157 11.94 8.65 22.55
CA PRO A 157 12.79 7.53 22.95
C PRO A 157 12.33 6.18 22.40
N GLU A 158 11.05 6.02 22.06
CA GLU A 158 10.50 4.79 21.45
C GLU A 158 10.91 4.69 19.98
N LEU A 159 11.08 5.81 19.28
CA LEU A 159 11.39 5.86 17.85
C LEU A 159 12.89 5.85 17.54
N ARG A 160 13.71 6.35 18.45
CA ARG A 160 15.18 6.41 18.27
C ARG A 160 15.82 5.08 17.85
N PRO A 161 15.50 3.93 18.47
CA PRO A 161 16.11 2.66 18.09
C PRO A 161 15.78 2.26 16.64
N TYR A 162 14.59 2.56 16.16
CA TYR A 162 14.21 2.31 14.75
C TYR A 162 15.07 3.13 13.79
N VAL A 163 15.29 4.42 14.10
CA VAL A 163 16.12 5.30 13.27
C VAL A 163 17.57 4.81 13.26
N ALA A 164 18.14 4.49 14.41
CA ALA A 164 19.50 3.99 14.50
C ALA A 164 19.70 2.69 13.73
N ASN A 165 18.77 1.74 13.85
CA ASN A 165 18.84 0.48 13.14
C ASN A 165 18.61 0.64 11.61
N PHE A 166 17.82 1.63 11.19
CA PHE A 166 17.69 1.98 9.79
C PHE A 166 18.99 2.58 9.23
N GLU A 167 19.61 3.51 9.94
CA GLU A 167 20.91 4.08 9.56
C GLU A 167 22.00 3.01 9.50
N GLN A 168 21.99 2.05 10.44
CA GLN A 168 22.87 0.90 10.41
C GLN A 168 22.65 0.03 9.17
N PHE A 169 21.40 -0.27 8.81
CA PHE A 169 21.06 -0.98 7.57
C PHE A 169 21.62 -0.28 6.34
N VAL A 170 21.43 1.04 6.25
CA VAL A 170 21.93 1.85 5.12
C VAL A 170 23.45 1.77 5.01
N ALA A 171 24.14 1.87 6.15
CA ALA A 171 25.60 1.79 6.21
C ALA A 171 26.13 0.38 5.88
N ASP A 172 25.58 -0.66 6.52
CA ASP A 172 26.01 -2.05 6.36
C ASP A 172 25.90 -2.53 4.92
N TRP A 173 24.81 -2.16 4.25
CA TRP A 173 24.52 -2.59 2.87
C TRP A 173 24.89 -1.54 1.82
N GLN A 174 25.49 -0.43 2.17
CA GLN A 174 25.87 0.66 1.26
C GLN A 174 24.70 1.09 0.37
N ILE A 175 23.54 1.35 0.99
CA ILE A 175 22.28 1.64 0.30
C ILE A 175 22.30 3.04 -0.31
N THR A 176 21.89 3.13 -1.57
CA THR A 176 21.51 4.37 -2.24
C THR A 176 20.05 4.29 -2.65
N PHE A 177 19.23 5.17 -2.12
CA PHE A 177 17.82 5.24 -2.49
C PHE A 177 17.63 6.03 -3.78
N THR A 178 16.82 5.50 -4.69
CA THR A 178 16.46 6.14 -5.97
C THR A 178 15.01 6.61 -6.00
N ALA A 179 14.16 6.04 -5.16
CA ALA A 179 12.79 6.49 -4.90
C ALA A 179 12.40 6.17 -3.45
N SER A 180 11.50 6.99 -2.86
CA SER A 180 10.89 6.74 -1.55
C SER A 180 9.44 7.19 -1.56
N GLU A 181 8.54 6.39 -0.93
CA GLU A 181 7.09 6.64 -0.84
C GLU A 181 6.49 7.06 -2.20
N MET A 182 6.97 6.39 -3.27
CA MET A 182 6.56 6.71 -4.62
C MET A 182 5.24 6.04 -4.96
N VAL A 183 4.26 6.82 -5.40
CA VAL A 183 3.04 6.27 -5.98
C VAL A 183 3.35 5.68 -7.35
N VAL A 184 2.97 4.40 -7.53
CA VAL A 184 3.14 3.67 -8.78
C VAL A 184 1.81 3.11 -9.27
N ALA A 185 1.67 2.89 -10.58
CA ALA A 185 0.45 2.40 -11.18
C ALA A 185 0.67 1.55 -12.42
N ASP A 186 -0.26 0.64 -12.65
CA ASP A 186 -0.46 -0.08 -13.90
C ASP A 186 -1.91 0.09 -14.37
N TYR A 187 -2.08 0.67 -15.57
CA TYR A 187 -3.40 0.94 -16.14
C TYR A 187 -4.02 -0.28 -16.82
N GLU A 188 -3.20 -1.20 -17.28
CA GLU A 188 -3.64 -2.44 -17.92
C GLU A 188 -4.29 -3.37 -16.89
N HIS A 189 -3.60 -3.57 -15.77
CA HIS A 189 -4.11 -4.39 -14.66
C HIS A 189 -4.93 -3.58 -13.63
N LYS A 190 -5.10 -2.26 -13.86
CA LYS A 190 -5.97 -1.36 -13.08
C LYS A 190 -5.67 -1.33 -11.59
N PHE A 191 -4.40 -1.30 -11.22
CA PHE A 191 -3.97 -1.12 -9.84
C PHE A 191 -3.01 0.06 -9.66
N ALA A 192 -2.90 0.53 -8.43
CA ALA A 192 -1.89 1.49 -8.00
C ALA A 192 -1.50 1.20 -6.55
N GLY A 193 -0.40 1.79 -6.11
CA GLY A 193 0.03 1.71 -4.72
C GLY A 193 1.16 2.68 -4.44
N THR A 194 1.57 2.75 -3.19
CA THR A 194 2.76 3.46 -2.78
C THR A 194 3.82 2.42 -2.44
N LEU A 195 4.93 2.44 -3.15
CA LEU A 195 6.10 1.63 -2.80
C LEU A 195 6.92 2.38 -1.75
N ASP A 196 7.48 1.66 -0.79
CA ASP A 196 8.28 2.26 0.27
C ASP A 196 9.54 2.89 -0.32
N TYR A 197 10.32 2.11 -1.07
CA TYR A 197 11.51 2.64 -1.77
C TYR A 197 11.99 1.73 -2.92
N LEU A 198 12.74 2.35 -3.84
CA LEU A 198 13.69 1.68 -4.71
C LEU A 198 15.09 2.01 -4.22
N LEU A 199 15.97 1.02 -4.29
CA LEU A 199 17.34 1.17 -3.84
C LEU A 199 18.34 0.49 -4.79
N ARG A 200 19.59 0.94 -4.68
CA ARG A 200 20.76 0.29 -5.25
C ARG A 200 21.76 0.02 -4.15
N SER A 201 22.48 -1.06 -4.27
CA SER A 201 23.56 -1.42 -3.36
C SER A 201 24.53 -2.36 -4.07
N PRO A 202 25.83 -2.08 -4.09
CA PRO A 202 26.82 -2.98 -4.69
C PRO A 202 26.88 -4.32 -3.93
N LEU A 203 26.64 -4.32 -2.63
CA LEU A 203 26.67 -5.54 -1.80
C LEU A 203 25.44 -6.40 -2.05
N LEU A 204 24.24 -5.80 -2.11
CA LEU A 204 23.03 -6.53 -2.46
C LEU A 204 23.06 -7.02 -3.90
N ALA A 205 23.57 -6.23 -4.82
CA ALA A 205 23.71 -6.63 -6.22
C ALA A 205 24.61 -7.86 -6.35
N ALA A 206 25.72 -7.90 -5.64
CA ALA A 206 26.59 -9.06 -5.60
C ALA A 206 25.90 -10.29 -5.00
N GLU A 207 25.17 -10.13 -3.91
CA GLU A 207 24.43 -11.21 -3.24
C GLU A 207 23.29 -11.75 -4.11
N LEU A 208 22.57 -10.86 -4.81
CA LEU A 208 21.46 -11.22 -5.70
C LEU A 208 21.88 -11.61 -7.12
N GLY A 209 23.16 -11.48 -7.45
CA GLY A 209 23.70 -11.82 -8.77
C GLY A 209 23.22 -10.89 -9.89
N CYS A 210 23.04 -9.60 -9.62
CA CYS A 210 22.58 -8.62 -10.60
C CYS A 210 23.57 -7.45 -10.76
N PRO A 211 23.43 -6.61 -11.81
CA PRO A 211 24.24 -5.41 -11.97
C PRO A 211 24.11 -4.42 -10.80
N ALA A 212 25.19 -3.73 -10.46
CA ALA A 212 25.24 -2.78 -9.33
C ALA A 212 24.29 -1.57 -9.49
N ASP A 213 23.90 -1.25 -10.71
CA ASP A 213 22.94 -0.18 -11.05
C ASP A 213 21.49 -0.66 -11.17
N MET A 214 21.23 -1.96 -10.92
CA MET A 214 19.89 -2.51 -10.93
C MET A 214 19.04 -1.93 -9.79
N GLU A 215 17.81 -1.50 -10.13
CA GLU A 215 16.84 -1.07 -9.14
C GLU A 215 16.27 -2.28 -8.39
N ILE A 216 16.43 -2.29 -7.07
CA ILE A 216 15.92 -3.34 -6.18
C ILE A 216 14.70 -2.77 -5.44
N PRO A 217 13.51 -3.38 -5.57
CA PRO A 217 12.35 -2.99 -4.77
C PRO A 217 12.59 -3.29 -3.29
N GLY A 218 12.23 -2.34 -2.43
CA GLY A 218 12.32 -2.52 -0.98
C GLY A 218 11.03 -2.15 -0.27
N ASP A 219 10.80 -2.80 0.86
CA ASP A 219 9.64 -2.61 1.73
C ASP A 219 10.07 -2.74 3.19
N THR A 220 9.50 -1.93 4.09
CA THR A 220 9.80 -1.97 5.52
C THR A 220 8.64 -2.58 6.30
N LYS A 221 8.96 -3.48 7.21
CA LYS A 221 8.00 -4.06 8.16
C LYS A 221 8.47 -3.84 9.59
N THR A 222 7.58 -3.29 10.42
CA THR A 222 7.85 -2.96 11.83
C THR A 222 7.06 -3.85 12.80
N GLY A 223 6.20 -4.72 12.29
CA GLY A 223 5.36 -5.60 13.09
C GLY A 223 6.03 -6.94 13.41
N GLY A 224 5.55 -7.60 14.47
CA GLY A 224 6.10 -8.87 14.91
C GLY A 224 7.39 -8.71 15.74
N GLU A 225 8.08 -9.81 15.96
CA GLU A 225 9.38 -9.89 16.65
C GLU A 225 10.41 -10.40 15.66
N LEU A 226 11.67 -9.97 15.79
CA LEU A 226 12.75 -10.49 14.96
C LEU A 226 12.88 -12.00 15.16
N ASP A 227 13.16 -12.70 14.07
CA ASP A 227 13.39 -14.15 14.06
C ASP A 227 12.21 -14.97 14.63
N SER A 228 11.02 -14.38 14.77
CA SER A 228 9.81 -15.08 15.20
C SER A 228 9.33 -16.07 14.14
N ARG A 229 8.73 -17.17 14.59
CA ARG A 229 8.10 -18.15 13.70
C ARG A 229 6.79 -17.59 13.17
N THR A 230 6.63 -17.51 11.86
CA THR A 230 5.38 -17.12 11.19
C THR A 230 4.38 -18.28 11.22
N TYR A 231 3.10 -17.99 10.91
CA TYR A 231 2.03 -18.99 10.89
C TYR A 231 2.32 -20.15 9.92
N ASP A 232 3.01 -19.90 8.81
CA ASP A 232 3.46 -20.91 7.84
C ASP A 232 4.66 -21.75 8.32
N GLY A 233 5.12 -21.49 9.55
CA GLY A 233 6.21 -22.22 10.19
C GLY A 233 7.62 -21.72 9.89
N ASN A 234 7.75 -20.71 9.02
CA ASN A 234 9.04 -20.07 8.72
C ASN A 234 9.51 -19.17 9.87
N VAL A 235 10.81 -19.04 10.04
CA VAL A 235 11.42 -18.23 11.10
C VAL A 235 12.01 -16.96 10.49
N HIS A 236 11.14 -16.01 10.09
CA HIS A 236 11.61 -14.75 9.53
C HIS A 236 10.68 -13.55 9.78
N GLY A 237 9.55 -13.70 10.41
CA GLY A 237 8.65 -12.55 10.72
C GLY A 237 8.07 -11.80 9.51
N VAL A 238 8.33 -12.28 8.27
CA VAL A 238 7.86 -11.69 7.01
C VAL A 238 6.97 -12.68 6.29
N TYR A 239 5.77 -12.25 5.93
CA TYR A 239 4.79 -13.10 5.25
C TYR A 239 4.98 -13.10 3.73
N PRO A 240 4.65 -14.21 3.01
CA PRO A 240 4.74 -14.31 1.55
C PRO A 240 3.97 -13.20 0.81
N GLU A 241 2.96 -12.61 1.43
CA GLU A 241 2.20 -11.49 0.90
C GLU A 241 3.08 -10.27 0.55
N ALA A 242 4.21 -10.07 1.23
CA ALA A 242 5.16 -9.01 0.89
C ALA A 242 5.70 -9.20 -0.54
N GLY A 243 6.01 -10.44 -0.95
CA GLY A 243 6.43 -10.75 -2.31
C GLY A 243 5.33 -10.44 -3.33
N VAL A 244 4.08 -10.80 -3.03
CA VAL A 244 2.94 -10.49 -3.90
C VAL A 244 2.71 -8.99 -4.03
N GLN A 245 2.82 -8.23 -2.93
CA GLN A 245 2.76 -6.77 -2.93
C GLN A 245 3.87 -6.16 -3.79
N MET A 246 5.10 -6.60 -3.57
CA MET A 246 6.27 -6.10 -4.28
C MET A 246 6.26 -6.46 -5.77
N SER A 247 5.71 -7.63 -6.15
CA SER A 247 5.57 -8.02 -7.55
C SER A 247 4.66 -7.06 -8.34
N ALA A 248 3.57 -6.61 -7.71
CA ALA A 248 2.71 -5.59 -8.30
C ALA A 248 3.46 -4.26 -8.46
N TYR A 249 4.21 -3.83 -7.45
CA TYR A 249 5.01 -2.60 -7.55
C TYR A 249 6.12 -2.73 -8.58
N ARG A 250 6.78 -3.88 -8.68
CA ARG A 250 7.79 -4.17 -9.70
C ARG A 250 7.21 -4.11 -11.13
N LYS A 251 5.98 -4.54 -11.33
CA LYS A 251 5.32 -4.54 -12.65
C LYS A 251 4.62 -3.23 -12.99
N ALA A 252 4.43 -2.31 -12.03
CA ALA A 252 3.82 -1.02 -12.29
C ALA A 252 4.60 -0.25 -13.36
N LYS A 253 3.94 0.17 -14.44
CA LYS A 253 4.57 0.82 -15.59
C LYS A 253 4.89 2.29 -15.33
N TYR A 254 4.14 2.94 -14.44
CA TYR A 254 4.25 4.37 -14.19
C TYR A 254 4.47 4.68 -12.73
N GLY A 255 5.22 5.74 -12.47
CA GLY A 255 5.41 6.33 -11.14
C GLY A 255 5.20 7.85 -11.17
N TRP A 256 5.03 8.47 -10.01
CA TRP A 256 4.93 9.91 -9.87
C TRP A 256 6.09 10.46 -9.05
N LEU A 257 6.83 11.36 -9.66
CA LEU A 257 7.85 12.14 -8.95
C LEU A 257 7.19 13.10 -7.94
N ARG A 258 7.98 13.64 -7.03
CA ARG A 258 7.51 14.56 -5.98
C ARG A 258 6.84 15.83 -6.52
N ASP A 259 7.23 16.28 -7.69
CA ASP A 259 6.61 17.41 -8.39
C ASP A 259 5.27 17.06 -9.08
N GLY A 260 4.83 15.79 -8.96
CA GLY A 260 3.63 15.28 -9.59
C GLY A 260 3.82 14.85 -11.05
N THR A 261 5.03 14.92 -11.60
CA THR A 261 5.32 14.42 -12.94
C THR A 261 5.22 12.90 -12.98
N ARG A 262 4.40 12.39 -13.92
CA ARG A 262 4.33 10.95 -14.17
C ARG A 262 5.50 10.53 -15.07
N VAL A 263 6.22 9.50 -14.66
CA VAL A 263 7.34 8.89 -15.38
C VAL A 263 7.09 7.42 -15.65
N GLU A 264 7.77 6.88 -16.65
CA GLU A 264 7.88 5.43 -16.81
C GLU A 264 8.88 4.88 -15.79
N MET A 265 8.53 3.75 -15.21
CA MET A 265 9.37 3.13 -14.20
C MET A 265 10.54 2.36 -14.84
N PRO A 266 11.75 2.45 -14.30
CA PRO A 266 12.89 1.68 -14.77
C PRO A 266 12.69 0.17 -14.57
N PRO A 267 13.45 -0.69 -15.25
CA PRO A 267 13.52 -2.11 -14.93
C PRO A 267 13.91 -2.33 -13.46
N ARG A 268 13.30 -3.33 -12.82
CA ARG A 268 13.51 -3.67 -11.40
C ARG A 268 13.78 -5.15 -11.25
N HIS A 269 14.63 -5.48 -10.29
CA HIS A 269 15.03 -6.86 -10.04
C HIS A 269 13.85 -7.75 -9.61
N GLU A 270 13.91 -9.04 -9.90
CA GLU A 270 12.87 -10.03 -9.59
C GLU A 270 12.89 -10.52 -8.14
N VAL A 271 13.92 -10.17 -7.42
CA VAL A 271 14.03 -10.32 -5.98
C VAL A 271 14.12 -8.93 -5.39
N GLY A 272 13.19 -8.58 -4.53
CA GLY A 272 13.23 -7.38 -3.71
C GLY A 272 13.72 -7.71 -2.32
N VAL A 273 13.79 -6.71 -1.45
CA VAL A 273 14.19 -6.89 -0.05
C VAL A 273 13.13 -6.34 0.90
N VAL A 274 12.89 -7.07 1.99
CA VAL A 274 12.07 -6.61 3.11
C VAL A 274 12.98 -6.35 4.30
N LEU A 275 13.02 -5.09 4.71
CA LEU A 275 13.66 -4.67 5.95
C LEU A 275 12.68 -4.89 7.11
N HIS A 276 12.90 -5.93 7.89
CA HIS A 276 12.19 -6.11 9.15
C HIS A 276 12.93 -5.32 10.24
N LEU A 277 12.34 -4.19 10.62
CA LEU A 277 12.95 -3.18 11.47
C LEU A 277 12.28 -3.13 12.84
N ARG A 278 13.08 -3.30 13.89
CA ARG A 278 12.62 -3.33 15.28
C ARG A 278 13.55 -2.50 16.18
N PRO A 279 13.13 -2.15 17.42
CA PRO A 279 14.02 -1.48 18.37
C PRO A 279 15.27 -2.28 18.72
N GLU A 280 15.15 -3.61 18.76
CA GLU A 280 16.24 -4.52 19.09
C GLU A 280 17.23 -4.79 17.93
N GLY A 281 16.93 -4.30 16.71
CA GLY A 281 17.79 -4.48 15.54
C GLY A 281 17.02 -4.56 14.23
N TYR A 282 17.67 -5.06 13.18
CA TYR A 282 17.02 -5.31 11.89
C TYR A 282 17.38 -6.68 11.31
N ARG A 283 16.54 -7.15 10.39
CA ARG A 283 16.82 -8.26 9.49
C ARG A 283 16.45 -7.85 8.06
N LEU A 284 17.25 -8.26 7.10
CA LEU A 284 17.00 -8.02 5.69
C LEU A 284 16.71 -9.36 4.99
N TYR A 285 15.50 -9.48 4.46
CA TYR A 285 15.06 -10.71 3.80
C TYR A 285 14.94 -10.51 2.29
N PRO A 286 15.62 -11.32 1.45
CA PRO A 286 15.33 -11.36 0.03
C PRO A 286 13.94 -11.97 -0.18
N VAL A 287 13.13 -11.33 -1.02
CA VAL A 287 11.75 -11.73 -1.28
C VAL A 287 11.52 -11.80 -2.78
N ARG A 288 11.15 -12.98 -3.27
CA ARG A 288 10.80 -13.16 -4.68
C ARG A 288 9.58 -12.30 -5.04
N CYS A 289 9.70 -11.54 -6.12
CA CYS A 289 8.64 -10.71 -6.69
C CYS A 289 8.66 -10.77 -8.23
N GLY A 290 9.06 -11.91 -8.79
CA GLY A 290 9.15 -12.20 -10.21
C GLY A 290 7.79 -12.27 -10.91
N ASP A 291 7.82 -12.69 -12.16
CA ASP A 291 6.64 -12.72 -13.02
C ASP A 291 5.61 -13.77 -12.57
N ASP A 292 6.07 -14.89 -12.04
CA ASP A 292 5.26 -15.94 -11.43
C ASP A 292 4.48 -15.43 -10.21
N VAL A 293 5.14 -14.62 -9.37
CA VAL A 293 4.50 -14.00 -8.21
C VAL A 293 3.51 -12.91 -8.63
N PHE A 294 3.83 -12.18 -9.70
CA PHE A 294 2.89 -11.21 -10.27
C PHE A 294 1.66 -11.89 -10.89
N GLU A 295 1.82 -13.05 -11.50
CA GLU A 295 0.68 -13.84 -11.98
C GLU A 295 -0.26 -14.20 -10.83
N ALA A 296 0.29 -14.66 -9.69
CA ALA A 296 -0.50 -14.90 -8.48
C ALA A 296 -1.25 -13.64 -8.02
N PHE A 297 -0.60 -12.45 -8.05
CA PHE A 297 -1.28 -11.19 -7.77
C PHE A 297 -2.47 -10.94 -8.70
N THR A 298 -2.35 -11.27 -10.00
CA THR A 298 -3.45 -11.07 -10.95
C THR A 298 -4.67 -11.96 -10.64
N PHE A 299 -4.46 -13.20 -10.17
CA PHE A 299 -5.55 -14.08 -9.70
C PHE A 299 -6.20 -13.52 -8.43
N ILE A 300 -5.41 -13.10 -7.45
CA ILE A 300 -5.92 -12.46 -6.23
C ILE A 300 -6.76 -11.22 -6.57
N ARG A 301 -6.30 -10.41 -7.52
CA ARG A 301 -7.04 -9.24 -8.00
C ARG A 301 -8.40 -9.63 -8.58
N ARG A 302 -8.47 -10.68 -9.38
CA ARG A 302 -9.74 -11.20 -9.95
C ARG A 302 -10.68 -11.67 -8.86
N VAL A 303 -10.18 -12.38 -7.85
CA VAL A 303 -10.97 -12.79 -6.69
C VAL A 303 -11.53 -11.59 -5.95
N ALA A 304 -10.70 -10.58 -5.69
CA ALA A 304 -11.12 -9.33 -5.04
C ALA A 304 -12.19 -8.58 -5.83
N GLU A 305 -12.09 -8.53 -7.16
CA GLU A 305 -13.10 -7.93 -8.04
C GLU A 305 -14.41 -8.69 -7.97
N PHE A 306 -14.36 -10.02 -8.04
CA PHE A 306 -15.52 -10.88 -7.93
C PHE A 306 -16.25 -10.71 -6.60
N GLN A 307 -15.52 -10.79 -5.47
CA GLN A 307 -16.11 -10.68 -4.13
C GLN A 307 -16.75 -9.31 -3.87
N THR A 308 -16.16 -8.24 -4.39
CA THR A 308 -16.68 -6.88 -4.17
C THR A 308 -17.76 -6.46 -5.16
N GLY A 309 -17.95 -7.18 -6.24
CA GLY A 309 -18.90 -6.91 -7.32
C GLY A 309 -19.89 -8.06 -7.53
N PRO A 310 -19.63 -8.97 -8.49
CA PRO A 310 -20.58 -10.00 -8.92
C PRO A 310 -21.10 -10.90 -7.79
N ALA A 311 -20.26 -11.23 -6.80
CA ALA A 311 -20.62 -12.11 -5.69
C ALA A 311 -21.87 -11.64 -4.91
N LYS A 312 -22.12 -10.34 -4.88
CA LYS A 312 -23.26 -9.74 -4.17
C LYS A 312 -24.60 -10.12 -4.78
N ASN A 313 -24.63 -10.54 -6.04
CA ASN A 313 -25.84 -10.83 -6.79
C ASN A 313 -25.93 -12.32 -7.21
N ILE A 314 -25.06 -13.20 -6.68
CA ILE A 314 -25.11 -14.64 -7.00
C ILE A 314 -26.35 -15.30 -6.43
N VAL A 315 -26.70 -14.96 -5.19
CA VAL A 315 -27.88 -15.51 -4.55
C VAL A 315 -29.07 -14.58 -4.87
N GLY A 316 -30.03 -15.12 -5.60
CA GLY A 316 -31.28 -14.43 -5.91
C GLY A 316 -32.24 -14.37 -4.71
N GLN A 317 -33.41 -13.78 -4.94
CA GLN A 317 -34.48 -13.78 -3.94
C GLN A 317 -35.03 -15.19 -3.72
N ALA A 318 -35.51 -15.47 -2.51
CA ALA A 318 -36.16 -16.71 -2.18
C ALA A 318 -37.36 -16.97 -3.10
N LEU A 319 -37.43 -18.19 -3.65
CA LEU A 319 -38.58 -18.62 -4.42
C LEU A 319 -39.76 -18.83 -3.49
N THR A 320 -40.92 -18.20 -3.78
CA THR A 320 -42.16 -18.38 -3.04
C THR A 320 -43.23 -18.99 -3.93
N LEU A 321 -43.83 -20.09 -3.48
CA LEU A 321 -44.98 -20.68 -4.19
C LEU A 321 -46.18 -19.74 -4.06
N LYS A 322 -46.73 -19.30 -5.20
CA LYS A 322 -48.01 -18.60 -5.19
C LYS A 322 -49.10 -19.65 -4.89
N ARG A 323 -49.82 -19.45 -3.77
CA ARG A 323 -50.92 -20.39 -3.29
C ARG A 323 -51.97 -20.72 -4.32
N SER A 324 -52.14 -19.93 -5.39
CA SER A 324 -53.08 -20.20 -6.49
C SER A 324 -52.61 -21.36 -7.42
N GLN A 325 -51.33 -21.63 -7.51
CA GLN A 325 -50.81 -22.71 -8.36
C GLN A 325 -50.74 -24.06 -7.63
N ALA A 326 -50.81 -24.09 -6.32
CA ALA A 326 -50.85 -25.33 -5.52
C ALA A 326 -52.23 -26.05 -5.53
N ARG A 327 -53.28 -25.41 -6.07
CA ARG A 327 -54.64 -26.02 -6.16
C ARG A 327 -54.92 -26.69 -7.50
N GLU A 328 -54.07 -26.52 -8.51
CA GLU A 328 -54.28 -27.15 -9.82
C GLU A 328 -53.50 -28.47 -10.01
N VAL A 329 -52.68 -28.89 -9.04
CA VAL A 329 -51.86 -30.12 -9.10
C VAL A 329 -52.28 -31.17 -8.06
N ALA A 330 -53.40 -30.95 -7.34
CA ALA A 330 -54.05 -31.92 -6.43
C ALA A 330 -55.41 -32.31 -6.99
#